data_5dd1f8880cde490a214da2d7723106e6
#
_entry.id   5dd1f8880cde490a214da2d7723106e6
#
_cell.length_a   1.000
_cell.length_b   1.000
_cell.length_c   1.000
_cell.angle_alpha   90.00
_cell.angle_beta   90.00
_cell.angle_gamma   90.00
#
_symmetry.space_group_name_H-M   'P 1'
#
loop_
_entity.id
_entity.type
_entity.pdbx_description
1 polymer ?
#
loop_
_entity_poly.entity_id
_entity_poly.type
_entity_poly.pdbx_seq_one_letter_code
_entity_poly.pdbx_strand_id
1 'polypeptide(L)'
;MITISLCMIVKNEEAVLARCLETVNTLVNEIIVVDTGSEDRTREIAREYGAKVYEFAWRDDFAAARNEAFSKASMDYCMWLDADDVIT
;
A
#
# COMPACT_ATOMS: atom_id res chain seq x y z
N MET A 1 -7.53 13.67 -17.51
CA MET A 1 -7.26 13.65 -16.08
C MET A 1 -6.14 12.66 -15.78
N ILE A 2 -5.18 13.06 -14.96
CA ILE A 2 -4.10 12.17 -14.52
C ILE A 2 -4.58 11.36 -13.34
N THR A 3 -4.41 10.06 -13.38
CA THR A 3 -4.78 9.17 -12.28
C THR A 3 -3.53 8.54 -11.64
N ILE A 4 -3.58 8.31 -10.35
CA ILE A 4 -2.45 7.85 -9.57
C ILE A 4 -2.83 6.61 -8.77
N SER A 5 -2.00 5.56 -8.87
CA SER A 5 -2.05 4.40 -8.00
C SER A 5 -1.00 4.57 -6.91
N LEU A 6 -1.41 4.46 -5.65
CA LEU A 6 -0.46 4.41 -4.55
C LEU A 6 -0.13 2.95 -4.31
N CYS A 7 1.16 2.62 -4.30
CA CYS A 7 1.63 1.26 -4.06
C CYS A 7 2.41 1.23 -2.74
N MET A 8 2.09 0.28 -1.88
CA MET A 8 2.74 0.11 -0.59
C MET A 8 3.07 -1.35 -0.35
N ILE A 9 4.19 -1.60 0.29
CA ILE A 9 4.55 -2.92 0.82
C ILE A 9 4.54 -2.77 2.33
N VAL A 10 3.77 -3.60 3.03
CA VAL A 10 3.56 -3.46 4.46
C VAL A 10 3.79 -4.78 5.19
N LYS A 11 4.20 -4.68 6.45
CA LYS A 11 4.24 -5.79 7.38
C LYS A 11 4.15 -5.23 8.80
N ASN A 12 3.10 -5.61 9.53
CA ASN A 12 2.89 -5.20 10.93
C ASN A 12 2.96 -3.68 11.12
N GLU A 13 2.19 -2.94 10.32
CA GLU A 13 2.18 -1.49 10.32
C GLU A 13 0.89 -0.90 10.88
N GLU A 14 0.13 -1.66 11.70
CA GLU A 14 -1.17 -1.19 12.18
C GLU A 14 -1.11 0.14 12.93
N ALA A 15 0.00 0.40 13.63
CA ALA A 15 0.12 1.62 14.43
C ALA A 15 0.21 2.89 13.58
N VAL A 16 0.67 2.79 12.34
CA VAL A 16 0.95 3.97 11.50
C VAL A 16 0.19 3.98 10.18
N LEU A 17 -0.34 2.84 9.75
CA LEU A 17 -0.93 2.71 8.41
C LEU A 17 -2.17 3.60 8.24
N ALA A 18 -3.07 3.63 9.22
CA ALA A 18 -4.27 4.46 9.14
C ALA A 18 -3.91 5.92 8.95
N ARG A 19 -2.95 6.41 9.72
CA ARG A 19 -2.49 7.79 9.63
C ARG A 19 -1.89 8.10 8.26
N CYS A 20 -1.10 7.18 7.72
CA CYS A 20 -0.52 7.33 6.40
C CYS A 20 -1.63 7.40 5.33
N LEU A 21 -2.58 6.48 5.37
CA LEU A 21 -3.65 6.43 4.39
C LEU A 21 -4.58 7.64 4.48
N GLU A 22 -4.82 8.16 5.68
CA GLU A 22 -5.62 9.39 5.84
C GLU A 22 -4.99 10.58 5.12
N THR A 23 -3.67 10.66 5.07
CA THR A 23 -3.00 11.78 4.42
C THR A 23 -3.02 11.70 2.90
N VAL A 24 -3.17 10.51 2.33
CA VAL A 24 -3.02 10.31 0.88
C VAL A 24 -4.30 9.92 0.17
N ASN A 25 -5.33 9.42 0.87
CA ASN A 25 -6.46 8.82 0.17
C ASN A 25 -7.25 9.80 -0.71
N THR A 26 -7.15 11.10 -0.45
CA THR A 26 -7.77 12.14 -1.29
C THR A 26 -6.87 12.55 -2.46
N LEU A 27 -5.60 12.14 -2.45
CA LEU A 27 -4.62 12.52 -3.47
C LEU A 27 -4.45 11.48 -4.55
N VAL A 28 -4.94 10.26 -4.32
CA VAL A 28 -4.73 9.13 -5.23
C VAL A 28 -6.07 8.53 -5.63
N ASN A 29 -6.06 7.82 -6.75
CA ASN A 29 -7.27 7.20 -7.31
C ASN A 29 -7.40 5.73 -6.94
N GLU A 30 -6.28 5.10 -6.60
CA GLU A 30 -6.23 3.68 -6.28
C GLU A 30 -5.14 3.45 -5.26
N ILE A 31 -5.39 2.56 -4.29
CA ILE A 31 -4.39 2.17 -3.30
C ILE A 31 -4.17 0.66 -3.42
N ILE A 32 -2.93 0.27 -3.68
CA ILE A 32 -2.50 -1.13 -3.75
C ILE A 32 -1.60 -1.41 -2.56
N VAL A 33 -1.99 -2.34 -1.72
CA VAL A 33 -1.21 -2.72 -0.54
C VAL A 33 -0.79 -4.18 -0.70
N VAL A 34 0.51 -4.42 -0.71
CA VAL A 34 1.07 -5.76 -0.70
C VAL A 34 1.51 -6.08 0.72
N ASP A 35 0.85 -7.04 1.33
CA ASP A 35 1.13 -7.47 2.70
C ASP A 35 2.08 -8.67 2.67
N THR A 36 3.19 -8.54 3.37
CA THR A 36 4.23 -9.56 3.36
C THR A 36 4.23 -10.45 4.60
N GLY A 37 3.09 -10.56 5.24
CA GLY A 37 2.92 -11.49 6.36
C GLY A 37 2.60 -10.81 7.69
N SER A 38 1.72 -9.79 7.68
CA SER A 38 1.30 -9.13 8.91
C SER A 38 0.55 -10.09 9.83
N GLU A 39 0.82 -9.99 11.12
CA GLU A 39 0.13 -10.75 12.16
C GLU A 39 -0.84 -9.87 12.95
N ASP A 40 -0.86 -8.58 12.66
CA ASP A 40 -1.72 -7.60 13.30
C ASP A 40 -2.89 -7.20 12.39
N ARG A 41 -3.51 -6.04 12.64
CA ARG A 41 -4.66 -5.55 11.89
C ARG A 41 -4.29 -4.77 10.64
N THR A 42 -3.05 -4.82 10.18
CA THR A 42 -2.59 -4.05 9.01
C THR A 42 -3.49 -4.23 7.79
N ARG A 43 -3.83 -5.48 7.43
CA ARG A 43 -4.67 -5.76 6.28
C ARG A 43 -6.09 -5.22 6.44
N GLU A 44 -6.64 -5.33 7.64
CA GLU A 44 -7.98 -4.84 7.91
C GLU A 44 -8.04 -3.33 7.79
N ILE A 45 -7.05 -2.63 8.32
CA ILE A 45 -6.95 -1.17 8.24
C ILE A 45 -6.85 -0.74 6.78
N ALA A 46 -6.01 -1.41 5.99
CA ALA A 46 -5.89 -1.10 4.56
C ALA A 46 -7.24 -1.21 3.85
N ARG A 47 -7.98 -2.27 4.13
CA ARG A 47 -9.30 -2.47 3.50
C ARG A 47 -10.30 -1.41 3.93
N GLU A 48 -10.23 -0.95 5.16
CA GLU A 48 -11.11 0.13 5.66
C GLU A 48 -10.94 1.42 4.88
N TYR A 49 -9.75 1.68 4.34
CA TYR A 49 -9.48 2.85 3.52
C TYR A 49 -9.68 2.60 2.02
N GLY A 50 -10.27 1.47 1.67
CA GLY A 50 -10.56 1.17 0.28
C GLY A 50 -9.39 0.62 -0.53
N ALA A 51 -8.30 0.22 0.14
CA ALA A 51 -7.15 -0.35 -0.54
C ALA A 51 -7.46 -1.76 -1.05
N LYS A 52 -6.83 -2.11 -2.17
CA LYS A 52 -6.80 -3.46 -2.67
C LYS A 52 -5.62 -4.16 -2.02
N VAL A 53 -5.89 -5.17 -1.22
CA VAL A 53 -4.86 -5.85 -0.42
C VAL A 53 -4.51 -7.19 -1.06
N TYR A 54 -3.23 -7.38 -1.31
CA TYR A 54 -2.68 -8.62 -1.85
C TYR A 54 -1.66 -9.18 -0.88
N GLU A 55 -1.72 -10.47 -0.62
CA GLU A 55 -0.76 -11.15 0.23
C GLU A 55 0.38 -11.69 -0.62
N PHE A 56 1.61 -11.46 -0.17
CA PHE A 56 2.81 -11.91 -0.86
C PHE A 56 3.80 -12.45 0.16
N ALA A 57 4.12 -13.73 0.07
CA ALA A 57 5.06 -14.35 1.01
C ALA A 57 6.44 -13.69 0.88
N TRP A 58 6.98 -13.23 2.01
CA TRP A 58 8.30 -12.60 2.03
C TRP A 58 9.39 -13.62 1.71
N ARG A 59 10.27 -13.27 0.77
CA ARG A 59 11.35 -14.15 0.28
C ARG A 59 12.69 -13.45 0.32
N ASP A 60 12.86 -12.47 1.19
CA ASP A 60 14.03 -11.60 1.20
C ASP A 60 14.30 -10.96 -0.16
N ASP A 61 13.24 -10.73 -0.93
CA ASP A 61 13.33 -10.14 -2.26
C ASP A 61 12.33 -8.98 -2.35
N PHE A 62 12.82 -7.81 -1.99
CA PHE A 62 12.01 -6.59 -2.03
C PHE A 62 11.55 -6.26 -3.45
N ALA A 63 12.40 -6.56 -4.44
CA ALA A 63 12.05 -6.30 -5.84
C ALA A 63 10.86 -7.15 -6.29
N ALA A 64 10.76 -8.41 -5.84
CA ALA A 64 9.63 -9.26 -6.19
C ALA A 64 8.33 -8.70 -5.61
N ALA A 65 8.33 -8.23 -4.37
CA ALA A 65 7.15 -7.60 -3.75
C ALA A 65 6.76 -6.32 -4.48
N ARG A 66 7.74 -5.50 -4.87
CA ARG A 66 7.49 -4.28 -5.66
C ARG A 66 6.85 -4.61 -7.00
N ASN A 67 7.39 -5.61 -7.69
CA ASN A 67 6.85 -6.03 -8.98
C ASN A 67 5.41 -6.52 -8.85
N GLU A 68 5.11 -7.22 -7.77
CA GLU A 68 3.73 -7.64 -7.50
C GLU A 68 2.81 -6.44 -7.37
N ALA A 69 3.22 -5.43 -6.60
CA ALA A 69 2.42 -4.21 -6.45
C ALA A 69 2.23 -3.49 -7.79
N PHE A 70 3.30 -3.34 -8.58
CA PHE A 70 3.20 -2.69 -9.89
C PHE A 70 2.28 -3.45 -10.84
N SER A 71 2.30 -4.79 -10.81
CA SER A 71 1.45 -5.58 -11.69
C SER A 71 -0.03 -5.39 -11.41
N LYS A 72 -0.39 -4.93 -10.22
CA LYS A 72 -1.79 -4.68 -9.83
C LYS A 72 -2.22 -3.24 -10.05
N ALA A 73 -1.28 -2.31 -10.24
CA ALA A 73 -1.61 -0.90 -10.43
C ALA A 73 -2.22 -0.69 -11.80
N SER A 74 -3.31 0.05 -11.87
CA SER A 74 -4.06 0.25 -13.10
C SER A 74 -4.17 1.72 -13.55
N MET A 75 -3.67 2.66 -12.75
CA MET A 75 -3.76 4.08 -13.06
C MET A 75 -2.57 4.56 -13.89
N ASP A 76 -2.62 5.81 -14.34
CA ASP A 76 -1.59 6.38 -15.23
C ASP A 76 -0.21 6.43 -14.58
N TYR A 77 -0.16 6.71 -13.29
CA TYR A 77 1.09 6.83 -12.54
C TYR A 77 1.06 5.98 -11.28
N CYS A 78 2.22 5.50 -10.90
CA CYS A 78 2.41 4.79 -9.63
C CYS A 78 3.21 5.65 -8.68
N MET A 79 2.74 5.78 -7.44
CA MET A 79 3.44 6.48 -6.37
C MET A 79 3.77 5.47 -5.28
N TRP A 80 5.00 5.52 -4.77
CA TRP A 80 5.43 4.70 -3.65
C TRP A 80 5.48 5.49 -2.37
N LEU A 81 5.03 4.87 -1.29
CA LEU A 81 5.06 5.48 0.02
C LEU A 81 5.25 4.39 1.06
N ASP A 82 6.14 4.62 2.03
CA ASP A 82 6.27 3.71 3.17
C ASP A 82 5.18 4.03 4.18
N ALA A 83 4.73 3.02 4.93
CA ALA A 83 3.60 3.17 5.85
C ALA A 83 3.85 4.20 6.95
N ASP A 84 5.10 4.43 7.32
CA ASP A 84 5.47 5.43 8.33
C ASP A 84 5.67 6.83 7.78
N ASP A 85 5.59 7.03 6.46
CA ASP A 85 5.66 8.35 5.85
C ASP A 85 4.34 9.08 5.99
N VAL A 86 4.42 10.37 6.22
CA VAL A 86 3.25 11.24 6.29
C VAL A 86 3.47 12.42 5.38
N ILE A 87 2.53 12.64 4.47
CA ILE A 87 2.55 13.81 3.59
C ILE A 87 1.93 14.98 4.33
N THR A 88 2.66 16.06 4.45
CA THR A 88 2.21 17.26 5.14
C THR A 88 1.96 18.41 4.19
#